data_a8efa10bfd3017c4d266045f2d46bdfc
#
_entry.id   a8efa10bfd3017c4d266045f2d46bdfc
#
_cell.length_a   1.000
_cell.length_b   1.000
_cell.length_c   1.000
_cell.angle_alpha   90.00
_cell.angle_beta   90.00
_cell.angle_gamma   90.00
#
_symmetry.space_group_name_H-M   'P 1'
#
loop_
_entity.id
_entity.type
_entity.pdbx_description
1 polymer ?
#
loop_
_entity_poly.entity_id
_entity_poly.type
_entity_poly.pdbx_seq_one_letter_code
_entity_poly.pdbx_strand_id
1 'polypeptide(L)'
;VSAIAALNSTLPRTQRFSSSDLVLSIDSLARSYPLLQVMNALFSNASVALNSVAGEKVDFALATMGVSPTVIIASSRTMSDYHDRIMQPHTGPISSLGRWVQSRTLEAGNMPSKNIFSQLARIGPTAELSLDKLRLICISHRIDGDASARLSSEQLTDLRVFTGARVVYALTGPGIAGAIAQTNVFDYRCLTGQSHFGSPLSSTEVTLTGMSESHVSDGIPEGQVR
;
A
#
# COMPACT_ATOMS: atom_id res chain seq x y z
N VAL A 1 2.36 7.65 21.23
CA VAL A 1 1.94 8.94 20.62
C VAL A 1 2.87 9.33 19.48
N SER A 2 4.22 9.30 19.66
CA SER A 2 5.18 9.70 18.62
C SER A 2 5.03 8.90 17.30
N ALA A 3 4.86 7.59 17.37
CA ALA A 3 4.67 6.76 16.19
C ALA A 3 3.37 7.07 15.42
N ILE A 4 2.26 7.38 16.13
CA ILE A 4 1.01 7.81 15.50
C ILE A 4 1.22 9.17 14.82
N ALA A 5 1.87 10.12 15.50
CA ALA A 5 2.18 11.42 14.93
C ALA A 5 3.09 11.30 13.69
N ALA A 6 4.09 10.41 13.73
CA ALA A 6 4.96 10.13 12.60
C ALA A 6 4.17 9.57 11.40
N LEU A 7 3.33 8.55 11.61
CA LEU A 7 2.47 8.00 10.55
C LEU A 7 1.53 9.04 9.95
N ASN A 8 0.94 9.89 10.79
CA ASN A 8 0.07 10.97 10.33
C ASN A 8 0.84 12.06 9.56
N SER A 9 2.09 12.36 9.96
CA SER A 9 2.92 13.37 9.30
C SER A 9 3.42 12.96 7.93
N THR A 10 3.53 11.67 7.64
CA THR A 10 3.91 11.16 6.30
C THR A 10 2.82 11.39 5.25
N LEU A 11 1.58 11.57 5.71
CA LEU A 11 0.47 11.90 4.82
C LEU A 11 0.36 13.42 4.66
N PRO A 12 0.28 13.93 3.42
CA PRO A 12 -0.06 15.32 3.16
C PRO A 12 -1.39 15.70 3.82
N ARG A 13 -1.57 16.95 4.20
CA ARG A 13 -2.76 17.42 4.93
C ARG A 13 -4.09 16.99 4.28
N THR A 14 -4.13 16.99 2.96
CA THR A 14 -5.32 16.59 2.15
C THR A 14 -5.57 15.08 2.14
N GLN A 15 -4.61 14.27 2.59
CA GLN A 15 -4.69 12.81 2.57
C GLN A 15 -4.72 12.20 3.98
N ARG A 16 -4.61 13.01 5.02
CA ARG A 16 -4.74 12.56 6.41
C ARG A 16 -6.13 11.97 6.67
N PHE A 17 -6.19 11.11 7.64
CA PHE A 17 -7.46 10.57 8.10
C PHE A 17 -8.33 11.69 8.67
N SER A 18 -9.63 11.57 8.48
CA SER A 18 -10.62 12.57 8.90
C SER A 18 -11.92 11.89 9.33
N SER A 19 -12.83 12.63 9.90
CA SER A 19 -14.15 12.15 10.34
C SER A 19 -15.03 11.61 9.20
N SER A 20 -14.70 11.91 7.94
CA SER A 20 -15.38 11.38 6.76
C SER A 20 -14.89 9.99 6.34
N ASP A 21 -13.82 9.49 6.97
CA ASP A 21 -13.22 8.22 6.61
C ASP A 21 -13.83 7.04 7.36
N LEU A 22 -13.93 5.92 6.64
CA LEU A 22 -14.17 4.59 7.19
C LEU A 22 -12.93 3.74 6.94
N VAL A 23 -12.22 3.41 8.01
CA VAL A 23 -10.97 2.64 7.98
C VAL A 23 -11.26 1.18 8.27
N LEU A 24 -10.91 0.31 7.36
CA LEU A 24 -11.01 -1.15 7.51
C LEU A 24 -9.62 -1.76 7.63
N SER A 25 -9.36 -2.46 8.74
CA SER A 25 -8.15 -3.27 8.88
C SER A 25 -8.44 -4.72 8.48
N ILE A 26 -7.77 -5.17 7.42
CA ILE A 26 -7.78 -6.58 6.97
C ILE A 26 -6.60 -7.32 7.60
N ASP A 27 -5.50 -6.63 7.90
CA ASP A 27 -4.36 -7.20 8.59
C ASP A 27 -4.60 -7.33 10.11
N SER A 28 -3.86 -8.22 10.75
CA SER A 28 -4.01 -8.53 12.17
C SER A 28 -3.62 -7.34 13.06
N LEU A 29 -4.51 -6.96 13.97
CA LEU A 29 -4.23 -5.93 14.99
C LEU A 29 -3.23 -6.37 16.07
N ALA A 30 -2.83 -7.65 16.08
CA ALA A 30 -1.70 -8.11 16.91
C ALA A 30 -0.36 -7.53 16.43
N ARG A 31 -0.32 -6.88 15.27
CA ARG A 31 0.86 -6.24 14.70
C ARG A 31 0.86 -4.74 14.96
N SER A 32 2.05 -4.18 15.19
CA SER A 32 2.20 -2.77 15.54
C SER A 32 1.70 -1.81 14.46
N TYR A 33 1.99 -2.07 13.18
CA TYR A 33 1.60 -1.16 12.10
C TYR A 33 0.08 -1.07 11.91
N PRO A 34 -0.68 -2.18 11.72
CA PRO A 34 -2.13 -2.11 11.62
C PRO A 34 -2.78 -1.50 12.86
N LEU A 35 -2.32 -1.89 14.05
CA LEU A 35 -2.83 -1.34 15.30
C LEU A 35 -2.64 0.18 15.37
N LEU A 36 -1.44 0.68 15.05
CA LEU A 36 -1.15 2.12 15.11
C LEU A 36 -1.88 2.90 14.02
N GLN A 37 -2.13 2.31 12.86
CA GLN A 37 -2.97 2.94 11.83
C GLN A 37 -4.44 3.04 12.29
N VAL A 38 -4.96 2.02 12.95
CA VAL A 38 -6.31 2.07 13.56
C VAL A 38 -6.36 3.12 14.67
N MET A 39 -5.33 3.19 15.53
CA MET A 39 -5.23 4.24 16.56
C MET A 39 -5.12 5.65 15.93
N ASN A 40 -4.39 5.79 14.82
CA ASN A 40 -4.33 7.03 14.05
C ASN A 40 -5.70 7.43 13.48
N ALA A 41 -6.47 6.47 13.01
CA ALA A 41 -7.84 6.69 12.55
C ALA A 41 -8.73 7.22 13.70
N LEU A 42 -8.71 6.56 14.84
CA LEU A 42 -9.46 7.00 16.03
C LEU A 42 -9.00 8.37 16.52
N PHE A 43 -7.70 8.64 16.52
CA PHE A 43 -7.14 9.94 16.87
C PHE A 43 -7.62 11.05 15.92
N SER A 44 -7.91 10.71 14.69
CA SER A 44 -8.40 11.62 13.64
C SER A 44 -9.93 11.67 13.54
N ASN A 45 -10.65 11.12 14.54
CA ASN A 45 -12.11 10.97 14.55
C ASN A 45 -12.69 10.20 13.33
N ALA A 46 -11.91 9.36 12.69
CA ALA A 46 -12.38 8.48 11.63
C ALA A 46 -13.17 7.29 12.20
N SER A 47 -14.13 6.79 11.44
CA SER A 47 -14.82 5.54 11.77
C SER A 47 -13.93 4.33 11.48
N VAL A 48 -14.01 3.30 12.30
CA VAL A 48 -13.24 2.06 12.14
C VAL A 48 -14.19 0.88 11.98
N ALA A 49 -13.98 0.11 10.93
CA ALA A 49 -14.60 -1.19 10.74
C ALA A 49 -13.60 -2.28 11.13
N LEU A 50 -14.04 -3.21 11.97
CA LEU A 50 -13.25 -4.37 12.37
C LEU A 50 -13.81 -5.60 11.67
N ASN A 51 -12.92 -6.43 11.15
CA ASN A 51 -13.28 -7.68 10.51
C ASN A 51 -12.88 -8.85 11.41
N SER A 52 -13.74 -9.83 11.53
CA SER A 52 -13.46 -11.08 12.26
C SER A 52 -12.44 -11.98 11.56
N VAL A 53 -12.17 -11.73 10.27
CA VAL A 53 -11.27 -12.51 9.40
C VAL A 53 -9.95 -11.75 9.16
N ALA A 54 -9.49 -10.91 10.08
CA ALA A 54 -8.25 -10.16 9.92
C ALA A 54 -7.01 -11.05 10.11
N GLY A 55 -6.02 -10.93 9.21
CA GLY A 55 -4.76 -11.70 9.29
C GLY A 55 -3.95 -11.68 8.01
N GLU A 56 -2.93 -12.54 7.94
CA GLU A 56 -2.24 -12.85 6.70
C GLU A 56 -3.06 -13.83 5.86
N LYS A 57 -2.99 -13.72 4.54
CA LYS A 57 -3.71 -14.60 3.59
C LYS A 57 -5.24 -14.51 3.69
N VAL A 58 -5.75 -13.38 4.10
CA VAL A 58 -7.20 -13.13 4.06
C VAL A 58 -7.62 -12.83 2.63
N ASP A 59 -8.73 -13.40 2.21
CA ASP A 59 -9.34 -13.04 0.93
C ASP A 59 -9.81 -11.59 0.96
N PHE A 60 -9.18 -10.75 0.15
CA PHE A 60 -9.47 -9.32 0.09
C PHE A 60 -10.93 -9.04 -0.28
N ALA A 61 -11.48 -9.80 -1.24
CA ALA A 61 -12.86 -9.63 -1.68
C ALA A 61 -13.85 -9.97 -0.55
N LEU A 62 -13.61 -11.09 0.14
CA LEU A 62 -14.44 -11.50 1.27
C LEU A 62 -14.35 -10.50 2.43
N ALA A 63 -13.16 -10.01 2.72
CA ALA A 63 -12.93 -9.07 3.82
C ALA A 63 -13.58 -7.70 3.60
N THR A 64 -13.75 -7.29 2.35
CA THR A 64 -14.38 -6.00 1.98
C THR A 64 -15.88 -6.13 1.66
N MET A 65 -16.40 -7.36 1.61
CA MET A 65 -17.80 -7.60 1.28
C MET A 65 -18.75 -6.94 2.31
N GLY A 66 -19.70 -6.16 1.81
CA GLY A 66 -20.67 -5.44 2.64
C GLY A 66 -20.14 -4.20 3.36
N VAL A 67 -18.87 -3.85 3.18
CA VAL A 67 -18.26 -2.64 3.73
C VAL A 67 -17.77 -1.78 2.57
N SER A 68 -18.04 -0.46 2.62
CA SER A 68 -17.53 0.51 1.64
C SER A 68 -16.46 1.39 2.28
N PRO A 69 -15.23 0.86 2.53
CA PRO A 69 -14.20 1.59 3.22
C PRO A 69 -13.62 2.70 2.33
N THR A 70 -13.18 3.80 2.96
CA THR A 70 -12.39 4.85 2.32
C THR A 70 -10.89 4.57 2.44
N VAL A 71 -10.48 3.84 3.48
CA VAL A 71 -9.10 3.45 3.75
C VAL A 71 -9.06 1.98 4.11
N ILE A 72 -8.11 1.26 3.51
CA ILE A 72 -7.84 -0.16 3.84
C ILE A 72 -6.43 -0.30 4.38
N ILE A 73 -6.27 -1.12 5.41
CA ILE A 73 -4.97 -1.53 5.97
C ILE A 73 -4.82 -3.01 5.69
N ALA A 74 -3.80 -3.40 4.94
CA ALA A 74 -3.58 -4.77 4.50
C ALA A 74 -2.10 -5.17 4.55
N SER A 75 -1.84 -6.48 4.60
CA SER A 75 -0.48 -7.01 4.43
C SER A 75 -0.08 -7.08 2.95
N SER A 76 1.22 -7.05 2.69
CA SER A 76 1.75 -7.25 1.34
C SER A 76 1.33 -8.60 0.75
N ARG A 77 1.22 -9.64 1.59
CA ARG A 77 0.77 -10.96 1.17
C ARG A 77 -0.68 -10.95 0.66
N THR A 78 -1.59 -10.36 1.43
CA THR A 78 -3.00 -10.21 1.02
C THR A 78 -3.12 -9.45 -0.30
N MET A 79 -2.33 -8.40 -0.47
CA MET A 79 -2.37 -7.59 -1.68
C MET A 79 -1.71 -8.27 -2.88
N SER A 80 -0.69 -9.10 -2.67
CA SER A 80 -0.11 -9.95 -3.72
C SER A 80 -1.12 -11.00 -4.20
N ASP A 81 -1.75 -11.71 -3.28
CA ASP A 81 -2.76 -12.72 -3.62
C ASP A 81 -3.98 -12.08 -4.34
N TYR A 82 -4.36 -10.87 -3.95
CA TYR A 82 -5.41 -10.11 -4.63
C TYR A 82 -4.99 -9.67 -6.02
N HIS A 83 -3.76 -9.15 -6.19
CA HIS A 83 -3.20 -8.79 -7.50
C HIS A 83 -3.22 -9.97 -8.46
N ASP A 84 -2.75 -11.14 -8.02
CA ASP A 84 -2.68 -12.34 -8.85
C ASP A 84 -4.08 -12.78 -9.33
N ARG A 85 -5.09 -12.65 -8.47
CA ARG A 85 -6.50 -12.90 -8.86
C ARG A 85 -7.03 -11.90 -9.88
N ILE A 86 -6.73 -10.62 -9.73
CA ILE A 86 -7.17 -9.59 -10.70
C ILE A 86 -6.50 -9.83 -12.04
N MET A 87 -5.23 -10.23 -12.05
CA MET A 87 -4.47 -10.37 -13.29
C MET A 87 -4.88 -11.58 -14.14
N GLN A 88 -5.39 -12.65 -13.52
CA GLN A 88 -5.83 -13.85 -14.25
C GLN A 88 -6.84 -13.56 -15.39
N PRO A 89 -7.92 -12.79 -15.21
CA PRO A 89 -8.86 -12.51 -16.28
C PRO A 89 -8.41 -11.42 -17.28
N HIS A 90 -7.30 -10.68 -16.98
CA HIS A 90 -6.89 -9.47 -17.72
C HIS A 90 -5.64 -9.70 -18.62
N THR A 91 -5.47 -10.90 -19.15
CA THR A 91 -4.33 -11.26 -20.02
C THR A 91 -4.54 -10.90 -21.51
N GLY A 92 -5.66 -10.28 -21.86
CA GLY A 92 -5.98 -9.92 -23.25
C GLY A 92 -5.22 -8.67 -23.76
N PRO A 93 -5.03 -8.53 -25.11
CA PRO A 93 -4.26 -7.42 -25.68
C PRO A 93 -4.90 -6.05 -25.44
N ILE A 94 -6.22 -5.95 -25.34
CA ILE A 94 -6.95 -4.70 -25.08
C ILE A 94 -6.75 -4.25 -23.62
N SER A 95 -6.74 -5.20 -22.69
CA SER A 95 -6.51 -4.90 -21.28
C SER A 95 -5.05 -4.48 -21.03
N SER A 96 -4.09 -5.07 -21.75
CA SER A 96 -2.68 -4.68 -21.64
C SER A 96 -2.43 -3.26 -22.16
N LEU A 97 -3.08 -2.86 -23.26
CA LEU A 97 -3.00 -1.50 -23.79
C LEU A 97 -3.62 -0.48 -22.81
N GLY A 98 -4.79 -0.81 -22.26
CA GLY A 98 -5.45 0.05 -21.25
C GLY A 98 -4.59 0.25 -20.00
N ARG A 99 -3.95 -0.81 -19.50
CA ARG A 99 -2.99 -0.74 -18.39
C ARG A 99 -1.79 0.12 -18.72
N TRP A 100 -1.22 -0.03 -19.90
CA TRP A 100 -0.07 0.75 -20.35
C TRP A 100 -0.40 2.26 -20.38
N VAL A 101 -1.56 2.64 -20.92
CA VAL A 101 -2.01 4.05 -20.92
C VAL A 101 -2.18 4.58 -19.51
N GLN A 102 -2.77 3.79 -18.61
CA GLN A 102 -3.01 4.22 -17.22
C GLN A 102 -1.72 4.27 -16.40
N SER A 103 -0.77 3.35 -16.62
CA SER A 103 0.55 3.42 -15.97
C SER A 103 1.32 4.67 -16.41
N ARG A 104 1.23 5.07 -17.69
CA ARG A 104 1.81 6.34 -18.17
C ARG A 104 1.16 7.57 -17.54
N THR A 105 -0.14 7.51 -17.27
CA THR A 105 -0.85 8.61 -16.57
C THR A 105 -0.37 8.73 -15.12
N LEU A 106 -0.14 7.61 -14.45
CA LEU A 106 0.46 7.57 -13.11
C LEU A 106 1.90 8.10 -13.11
N GLU A 107 2.74 7.67 -14.06
CA GLU A 107 4.12 8.18 -14.21
C GLU A 107 4.14 9.71 -14.42
N ALA A 108 3.12 10.26 -15.07
CA ALA A 108 2.92 11.70 -15.21
C ALA A 108 2.40 12.37 -13.92
N GLY A 109 2.25 11.62 -12.81
CA GLY A 109 1.82 12.13 -11.51
C GLY A 109 0.32 12.27 -11.32
N ASN A 110 -0.48 11.79 -12.27
CA ASN A 110 -1.93 11.88 -12.20
C ASN A 110 -2.55 10.52 -11.86
N MET A 111 -3.48 10.50 -10.89
CA MET A 111 -4.26 9.30 -10.64
C MET A 111 -5.17 9.00 -11.84
N PRO A 112 -5.25 7.73 -12.29
CA PRO A 112 -6.15 7.34 -13.36
C PRO A 112 -7.59 7.72 -12.98
N SER A 113 -8.24 8.51 -13.82
CA SER A 113 -9.66 8.77 -13.67
C SER A 113 -10.47 7.57 -14.18
N LYS A 114 -11.66 7.35 -13.62
CA LYS A 114 -12.64 6.37 -14.14
C LYS A 114 -13.14 6.85 -15.51
N ASN A 115 -12.32 6.67 -16.54
CA ASN A 115 -12.64 7.08 -17.91
C ASN A 115 -13.33 5.93 -18.67
N ILE A 116 -13.96 6.27 -19.79
CA ILE A 116 -14.61 5.33 -20.72
C ILE A 116 -13.66 4.17 -21.10
N PHE A 117 -12.34 4.42 -21.19
CA PHE A 117 -11.33 3.42 -21.45
C PHE A 117 -11.17 2.39 -20.31
N SER A 118 -11.31 2.79 -19.05
CA SER A 118 -11.26 1.84 -17.91
C SER A 118 -12.51 0.94 -17.90
N GLN A 119 -13.66 1.46 -18.31
CA GLN A 119 -14.90 0.69 -18.43
C GLN A 119 -14.84 -0.27 -19.64
N LEU A 120 -14.31 0.18 -20.80
CA LEU A 120 -14.18 -0.67 -21.99
C LEU A 120 -13.15 -1.79 -21.80
N ALA A 121 -12.05 -1.50 -21.12
CA ALA A 121 -11.01 -2.48 -20.83
C ALA A 121 -11.35 -3.40 -19.62
N ARG A 122 -12.53 -3.20 -19.00
CA ARG A 122 -12.92 -3.86 -17.74
C ARG A 122 -11.84 -3.76 -16.65
N ILE A 123 -11.06 -2.68 -16.66
CA ILE A 123 -10.07 -2.37 -15.66
C ILE A 123 -10.80 -1.63 -14.54
N GLY A 124 -10.93 -2.26 -13.40
CA GLY A 124 -11.60 -1.66 -12.24
C GLY A 124 -12.12 -2.73 -11.29
N PRO A 125 -12.57 -2.33 -10.10
CA PRO A 125 -13.13 -3.26 -9.14
C PRO A 125 -14.32 -3.99 -9.77
N THR A 126 -14.32 -5.31 -9.62
CA THR A 126 -15.47 -6.15 -9.99
C THR A 126 -16.70 -5.66 -9.24
N ALA A 127 -17.89 -5.78 -9.85
CA ALA A 127 -19.16 -5.29 -9.29
C ALA A 127 -19.49 -5.84 -7.88
N GLU A 128 -18.79 -6.89 -7.45
CA GLU A 128 -18.92 -7.49 -6.13
C GLU A 128 -18.16 -6.73 -5.03
N LEU A 129 -17.22 -5.84 -5.41
CA LEU A 129 -16.36 -5.09 -4.49
C LEU A 129 -16.85 -3.65 -4.40
N SER A 130 -17.38 -3.27 -3.24
CA SER A 130 -17.81 -1.90 -2.96
C SER A 130 -16.61 -0.99 -2.66
N LEU A 131 -15.70 -0.82 -3.65
CA LEU A 131 -14.50 0.00 -3.53
C LEU A 131 -14.65 1.42 -4.09
N ASP A 132 -15.88 1.84 -4.39
CA ASP A 132 -16.13 3.14 -5.04
C ASP A 132 -15.64 4.34 -4.24
N LYS A 133 -15.64 4.22 -2.91
CA LYS A 133 -15.20 5.26 -1.97
C LYS A 133 -13.73 5.11 -1.55
N LEU A 134 -13.05 4.04 -1.99
CA LEU A 134 -11.69 3.76 -1.57
C LEU A 134 -10.74 4.82 -2.13
N ARG A 135 -10.00 5.49 -1.25
CA ARG A 135 -9.03 6.54 -1.59
C ARG A 135 -7.59 6.20 -1.26
N LEU A 136 -7.39 5.33 -0.25
CA LEU A 136 -6.06 5.01 0.26
C LEU A 136 -5.98 3.55 0.69
N ILE A 137 -4.88 2.89 0.32
CA ILE A 137 -4.50 1.56 0.81
C ILE A 137 -3.16 1.68 1.52
N CYS A 138 -3.12 1.28 2.78
CA CYS A 138 -1.91 1.19 3.59
C CYS A 138 -1.43 -0.26 3.60
N ILE A 139 -0.32 -0.54 2.91
CA ILE A 139 0.23 -1.89 2.79
C ILE A 139 1.46 -2.01 3.68
N SER A 140 1.52 -3.06 4.51
CA SER A 140 2.68 -3.39 5.33
C SER A 140 3.43 -4.60 4.76
N HIS A 141 4.75 -4.47 4.62
CA HIS A 141 5.66 -5.59 4.39
C HIS A 141 6.53 -5.81 5.62
N ARG A 142 6.64 -7.05 6.06
CA ARG A 142 7.44 -7.39 7.23
C ARG A 142 8.83 -7.85 6.83
N ILE A 143 9.86 -7.33 7.51
CA ILE A 143 11.25 -7.72 7.29
C ILE A 143 11.53 -9.18 7.67
N ASP A 144 10.79 -9.70 8.65
CA ASP A 144 10.86 -11.09 9.13
C ASP A 144 9.78 -11.99 8.50
N GLY A 145 9.03 -11.45 7.53
CA GLY A 145 7.98 -12.16 6.83
C GLY A 145 8.48 -12.91 5.59
N ASP A 146 7.53 -13.43 4.84
CA ASP A 146 7.80 -14.10 3.58
C ASP A 146 8.33 -13.11 2.53
N ALA A 147 9.59 -13.28 2.13
CA ALA A 147 10.23 -12.43 1.12
C ALA A 147 9.49 -12.50 -0.24
N SER A 148 8.83 -13.61 -0.55
CA SER A 148 8.03 -13.78 -1.76
C SER A 148 6.78 -12.90 -1.78
N ALA A 149 6.34 -12.40 -0.63
CA ALA A 149 5.21 -11.50 -0.50
C ALA A 149 5.58 -10.01 -0.70
N ARG A 150 6.85 -9.70 -1.04
CA ARG A 150 7.25 -8.33 -1.39
C ARG A 150 6.66 -7.96 -2.75
N LEU A 151 5.90 -6.87 -2.75
CA LEU A 151 5.29 -6.36 -3.99
C LEU A 151 6.34 -5.69 -4.88
N SER A 152 6.26 -5.94 -6.17
CA SER A 152 7.06 -5.23 -7.17
C SER A 152 6.48 -3.83 -7.44
N SER A 153 7.26 -2.96 -8.09
CA SER A 153 6.78 -1.65 -8.52
C SER A 153 5.61 -1.76 -9.51
N GLU A 154 5.63 -2.77 -10.38
CA GLU A 154 4.54 -3.04 -11.32
C GLU A 154 3.26 -3.46 -10.59
N GLN A 155 3.35 -4.38 -9.61
CA GLN A 155 2.20 -4.79 -8.81
C GLN A 155 1.59 -3.61 -8.05
N LEU A 156 2.41 -2.73 -7.47
CA LEU A 156 1.92 -1.51 -6.80
C LEU A 156 1.21 -0.56 -7.79
N THR A 157 1.73 -0.44 -9.01
CA THR A 157 1.12 0.34 -10.09
C THR A 157 -0.22 -0.25 -10.51
N ASP A 158 -0.26 -1.55 -10.74
CA ASP A 158 -1.50 -2.27 -11.08
C ASP A 158 -2.56 -2.12 -9.98
N LEU A 159 -2.17 -2.28 -8.71
CA LEU A 159 -3.10 -2.09 -7.59
C LEU A 159 -3.70 -0.68 -7.58
N ARG A 160 -2.90 0.38 -7.84
CA ARG A 160 -3.40 1.76 -7.97
C ARG A 160 -4.38 1.90 -9.13
N VAL A 161 -4.06 1.30 -10.28
CA VAL A 161 -4.89 1.34 -11.48
C VAL A 161 -6.23 0.61 -11.26
N PHE A 162 -6.18 -0.60 -10.71
CA PHE A 162 -7.38 -1.42 -10.52
C PHE A 162 -8.30 -0.92 -9.41
N THR A 163 -7.74 -0.43 -8.31
CA THR A 163 -8.55 0.06 -7.19
C THR A 163 -8.94 1.53 -7.32
N GLY A 164 -8.23 2.29 -8.15
CA GLY A 164 -8.38 3.74 -8.21
C GLY A 164 -7.94 4.47 -6.93
N ALA A 165 -7.28 3.75 -6.01
CA ALA A 165 -6.85 4.27 -4.73
C ALA A 165 -5.34 4.56 -4.72
N ARG A 166 -4.93 5.52 -3.90
CA ARG A 166 -3.51 5.73 -3.60
C ARG A 166 -2.99 4.61 -2.73
N VAL A 167 -1.72 4.27 -2.91
CA VAL A 167 -1.07 3.19 -2.15
C VAL A 167 0.14 3.75 -1.44
N VAL A 168 0.23 3.53 -0.13
CA VAL A 168 1.44 3.68 0.66
C VAL A 168 1.98 2.29 1.00
N TYR A 169 3.29 2.11 0.87
CA TYR A 169 3.95 0.85 1.11
C TYR A 169 4.98 1.02 2.23
N ALA A 170 4.80 0.28 3.31
CA ALA A 170 5.56 0.42 4.53
C ALA A 170 6.41 -0.82 4.81
N LEU A 171 7.65 -0.61 5.23
CA LEU A 171 8.52 -1.64 5.79
C LEU A 171 8.32 -1.67 7.31
N THR A 172 8.00 -2.83 7.84
CA THR A 172 7.72 -3.05 9.26
C THR A 172 8.61 -4.16 9.83
N GLY A 173 8.81 -4.15 11.12
CA GLY A 173 9.63 -5.17 11.78
C GLY A 173 9.18 -5.45 13.21
N PRO A 174 9.60 -6.58 13.78
CA PRO A 174 9.34 -6.90 15.18
C PRO A 174 10.01 -5.86 16.08
N GLY A 175 9.37 -5.52 17.18
CA GLY A 175 9.90 -4.56 18.15
C GLY A 175 9.83 -3.08 17.73
N ILE A 176 9.37 -2.78 16.51
CA ILE A 176 9.26 -1.41 16.01
C ILE A 176 7.81 -0.95 16.06
N ALA A 177 7.59 0.21 16.68
CA ALA A 177 6.28 0.80 16.76
C ALA A 177 5.92 1.55 15.47
N GLY A 178 5.08 0.95 14.65
CA GLY A 178 4.66 1.50 13.35
C GLY A 178 5.46 0.91 12.20
N ALA A 179 6.12 1.76 11.43
CA ALA A 179 6.95 1.36 10.31
C ALA A 179 8.38 1.88 10.46
N ILE A 180 9.33 1.18 9.83
CA ILE A 180 10.73 1.61 9.68
C ILE A 180 10.77 2.74 8.65
N ALA A 181 10.17 2.46 7.50
CA ALA A 181 10.09 3.38 6.36
C ALA A 181 8.73 3.25 5.67
N GLN A 182 8.29 4.30 4.99
CA GLN A 182 7.04 4.31 4.24
C GLN A 182 7.15 5.19 3.01
N THR A 183 6.58 4.72 1.88
CA THR A 183 6.52 5.52 0.65
C THR A 183 5.61 6.73 0.82
N ASN A 184 5.91 7.80 0.09
CA ASN A 184 4.98 8.93 -0.02
C ASN A 184 3.74 8.49 -0.81
N VAL A 185 2.58 9.03 -0.43
CA VAL A 185 1.29 8.73 -1.07
C VAL A 185 1.21 9.15 -2.54
N PHE A 186 2.04 10.11 -2.95
CA PHE A 186 2.17 10.59 -4.34
C PHE A 186 3.40 10.03 -5.05
N ASP A 187 4.07 9.04 -4.48
CA ASP A 187 5.19 8.39 -5.14
C ASP A 187 4.69 7.31 -6.10
N TYR A 188 4.64 7.67 -7.36
CA TYR A 188 4.21 6.81 -8.46
C TYR A 188 5.38 6.28 -9.31
N ARG A 189 6.62 6.46 -8.85
CA ARG A 189 7.80 5.98 -9.58
C ARG A 189 7.72 4.47 -9.77
N CYS A 190 7.82 4.03 -11.01
CA CYS A 190 7.94 2.63 -11.36
C CYS A 190 9.42 2.33 -11.61
N LEU A 191 10.09 1.74 -10.62
CA LEU A 191 11.46 1.30 -10.75
C LEU A 191 11.47 -0.11 -11.33
N THR A 192 12.45 -0.41 -12.17
CA THR A 192 12.65 -1.76 -12.70
C THR A 192 13.02 -2.72 -11.57
N GLY A 193 12.21 -3.76 -11.37
CA GLY A 193 12.44 -4.79 -10.37
C GLY A 193 11.70 -4.55 -9.05
N GLN A 194 12.41 -4.56 -7.94
CA GLN A 194 11.82 -4.48 -6.61
C GLN A 194 11.36 -3.05 -6.26
N SER A 195 10.23 -2.96 -5.57
CA SER A 195 9.75 -1.69 -5.04
C SER A 195 10.63 -1.19 -3.89
N HIS A 196 10.68 0.13 -3.70
CA HIS A 196 11.29 0.75 -2.52
C HIS A 196 10.24 0.98 -1.42
N PHE A 197 10.71 1.21 -0.20
CA PHE A 197 9.85 1.50 0.95
C PHE A 197 9.84 2.99 1.34
N GLY A 198 10.41 3.85 0.51
CA GLY A 198 10.47 5.28 0.78
C GLY A 198 11.50 5.67 1.83
N SER A 199 11.23 6.76 2.56
CA SER A 199 12.10 7.28 3.61
C SER A 199 11.75 6.72 4.98
N PRO A 200 12.73 6.65 5.91
CA PRO A 200 12.46 6.36 7.31
C PRO A 200 11.41 7.32 7.91
N LEU A 201 10.61 6.81 8.84
CA LEU A 201 9.70 7.66 9.58
C LEU A 201 10.44 8.57 10.56
N SER A 202 9.87 9.72 10.86
CA SER A 202 10.45 10.68 11.82
C SER A 202 10.58 10.15 13.25
N SER A 203 9.93 9.02 13.57
CA SER A 203 10.05 8.33 14.86
C SER A 203 11.07 7.20 14.86
N THR A 204 11.76 6.96 13.74
CA THR A 204 12.67 5.82 13.57
C THR A 204 14.02 6.31 13.09
N GLU A 205 15.06 5.89 13.76
CA GLU A 205 16.44 6.07 13.33
C GLU A 205 16.90 4.80 12.61
N VAL A 206 17.51 4.95 11.45
CA VAL A 206 17.99 3.84 10.62
C VAL A 206 19.47 4.03 10.37
N THR A 207 20.28 3.03 10.74
CA THR A 207 21.72 3.04 10.52
C THR A 207 22.13 1.89 9.60
N LEU A 208 22.96 2.20 8.60
CA LEU A 208 23.59 1.19 7.77
C LEU A 208 24.89 0.73 8.42
N THR A 209 25.04 -0.57 8.57
CA THR A 209 26.27 -1.19 9.12
C THR A 209 26.87 -2.16 8.12
N GLY A 210 28.18 -2.43 8.25
CA GLY A 210 28.88 -3.38 7.37
C GLY A 210 29.17 -2.82 5.96
N MET A 211 29.17 -1.49 5.82
CA MET A 211 29.61 -0.86 4.58
C MET A 211 31.11 -1.12 4.40
N SER A 212 31.49 -1.80 3.32
CA SER A 212 32.86 -1.84 2.83
C SER A 212 33.02 -0.90 1.65
N GLU A 213 34.22 -0.36 1.42
CA GLU A 213 34.49 0.52 0.28
C GLU A 213 34.17 -0.13 -1.08
N SER A 214 34.13 -1.48 -1.13
CA SER A 214 33.77 -2.26 -2.30
C SER A 214 32.24 -2.30 -2.60
N HIS A 215 31.40 -1.86 -1.67
CA HIS A 215 29.93 -1.85 -1.79
C HIS A 215 29.35 -0.48 -2.16
N VAL A 216 30.20 0.49 -2.48
CA VAL A 216 29.78 1.78 -3.02
C VAL A 216 29.82 1.67 -4.55
N SER A 217 28.90 0.93 -5.14
CA SER A 217 28.69 0.99 -6.58
C SER A 217 27.82 2.22 -6.90
N ASP A 218 28.28 3.02 -7.87
CA ASP A 218 27.54 4.21 -8.37
C ASP A 218 27.19 5.28 -7.32
N GLY A 219 27.94 5.36 -6.21
CA GLY A 219 27.72 6.38 -5.18
C GLY A 219 26.51 6.12 -4.26
N ILE A 220 25.86 4.96 -4.38
CA ILE A 220 24.77 4.57 -3.51
C ILE A 220 25.34 3.66 -2.38
N PRO A 221 25.21 4.06 -1.10
CA PRO A 221 25.68 3.25 0.01
C PRO A 221 24.79 2.01 0.17
N GLU A 222 25.40 0.82 0.21
CA GLU A 222 24.74 -0.44 0.50
C GLU A 222 25.25 -1.01 1.82
N GLY A 223 24.37 -1.57 2.65
CA GLY A 223 24.72 -2.12 3.94
C GLY A 223 23.56 -2.82 4.62
N GLN A 224 23.84 -3.45 5.76
CA GLN A 224 22.80 -4.01 6.60
C GLN A 224 22.10 -2.91 7.40
N VAL A 225 20.78 -2.94 7.41
CA VAL A 225 19.93 -2.03 8.20
C VAL A 225 19.87 -2.51 9.63
N ARG A 226 20.17 -1.62 10.59
CA ARG A 226 20.00 -1.81 12.03
C ARG A 226 19.11 -0.72 12.63
#